data_cf5aa09ac7e56b3927a29f458c2dc27f
#
_entry.id   cf5aa09ac7e56b3927a29f458c2dc27f
#
_cell.length_a   1.000
_cell.length_b   1.000
_cell.length_c   1.000
_cell.angle_alpha   90.00
_cell.angle_beta   90.00
_cell.angle_gamma   90.00
#
_symmetry.space_group_name_H-M   'P 1'
#
loop_
_entity.id
_entity.type
_entity.pdbx_description
1 polymer ?
#
loop_
_entity_poly.entity_id
_entity_poly.type
_entity_poly.pdbx_seq_one_letter_code
_entity_poly.pdbx_strand_id
1 'polypeptide(L)'
;MGEDSLSGLVSELKMAVPWGHIAAKAWGSQQSRPVLCLHGWLDNANSFDRLIPHLPKDFYYVAMDFGGHGLSSHYSPGLPYYQQNFVSEIRRVSAALKWSRFSILGHSFGGIVGGTFSCIFPEMVDKLILLDSIPLVLDSNEMENLLTYKRKGIEHTLQVEEAKEPSRVLSREEMLQRFLKNNSHVGEECGELLLQRGTTQVATGVVLNRDRRIAWRFQFVEVPGNHYVHMNQPHHVTGIISSFLQSRDSTPAWL
;
A
#
# COMPACT_ATOMS: atom_id res chain seq x y z
N MET A 1 0.59 17.15 -35.23
CA MET A 1 0.21 15.75 -34.96
C MET A 1 0.09 15.67 -33.46
N GLY A 2 -1.13 15.53 -32.98
CA GLY A 2 -1.47 15.75 -31.58
C GLY A 2 -0.88 14.68 -30.68
N GLU A 3 -0.24 15.10 -29.62
CA GLU A 3 -0.04 14.29 -28.43
C GLU A 3 -1.41 14.02 -27.83
N ASP A 4 -1.91 12.80 -28.04
CA ASP A 4 -3.11 12.31 -27.39
C ASP A 4 -2.86 12.30 -25.87
N SER A 5 -3.41 13.29 -25.21
CA SER A 5 -3.54 13.38 -23.76
C SER A 5 -4.54 12.32 -23.26
N LEU A 6 -4.17 11.05 -23.33
CA LEU A 6 -4.82 9.97 -22.59
C LEU A 6 -4.15 9.85 -21.20
N SER A 7 -4.25 10.91 -20.42
CA SER A 7 -4.26 10.77 -18.98
C SER A 7 -5.53 9.97 -18.64
N GLY A 8 -5.39 8.63 -18.59
CA GLY A 8 -6.51 7.75 -18.26
C GLY A 8 -7.18 8.28 -17.01
N LEU A 9 -8.50 8.50 -17.07
CA LEU A 9 -9.29 9.04 -15.97
C LEU A 9 -8.99 8.21 -14.70
N VAL A 10 -8.28 8.82 -13.78
CA VAL A 10 -8.11 8.27 -12.43
C VAL A 10 -9.39 8.58 -11.68
N SER A 11 -9.98 7.56 -11.09
CA SER A 11 -11.18 7.71 -10.26
C SER A 11 -10.88 7.36 -8.80
N GLU A 12 -11.52 8.09 -7.88
CA GLU A 12 -11.49 7.76 -6.44
C GLU A 12 -12.65 6.83 -6.12
N LEU A 13 -12.34 5.78 -5.36
CA LEU A 13 -13.32 4.81 -4.88
C LEU A 13 -13.41 4.88 -3.35
N LYS A 14 -14.61 4.64 -2.83
CA LYS A 14 -14.86 4.44 -1.40
C LYS A 14 -15.73 3.20 -1.23
N MET A 15 -15.19 2.19 -0.56
CA MET A 15 -15.87 0.93 -0.31
C MET A 15 -16.23 0.85 1.17
N ALA A 16 -17.51 0.69 1.49
CA ALA A 16 -17.99 0.62 2.85
C ALA A 16 -17.44 -0.61 3.59
N VAL A 17 -17.00 -0.42 4.83
CA VAL A 17 -16.56 -1.46 5.77
C VAL A 17 -17.15 -1.16 7.14
N PRO A 18 -17.20 -2.14 8.08
CA PRO A 18 -17.87 -1.95 9.39
C PRO A 18 -17.35 -0.77 10.21
N TRP A 19 -16.11 -0.35 10.01
CA TRP A 19 -15.49 0.77 10.73
C TRP A 19 -15.43 2.08 9.93
N GLY A 20 -16.06 2.13 8.75
CA GLY A 20 -16.09 3.31 7.89
C GLY A 20 -15.97 2.96 6.41
N HIS A 21 -14.85 3.28 5.76
CA HIS A 21 -14.61 2.96 4.36
C HIS A 21 -13.13 2.66 4.09
N ILE A 22 -12.88 1.87 3.06
CA ILE A 22 -11.59 1.73 2.38
C ILE A 22 -11.61 2.64 1.16
N ALA A 23 -10.64 3.53 1.06
CA ALA A 23 -10.43 4.40 -0.10
C ALA A 23 -9.48 3.73 -1.09
N ALA A 24 -9.65 4.03 -2.38
CA ALA A 24 -8.75 3.54 -3.42
C ALA A 24 -8.73 4.48 -4.62
N LYS A 25 -7.68 4.41 -5.41
CA LYS A 25 -7.59 5.01 -6.75
C LYS A 25 -7.73 3.93 -7.79
N ALA A 26 -8.41 4.24 -8.90
CA ALA A 26 -8.61 3.28 -9.97
C ALA A 26 -8.25 3.87 -11.33
N TRP A 27 -7.62 3.05 -12.17
CA TRP A 27 -7.22 3.35 -13.54
C TRP A 27 -7.74 2.29 -14.50
N GLY A 28 -8.23 2.70 -15.64
CA GLY A 28 -8.74 1.82 -16.69
C GLY A 28 -10.23 1.52 -16.57
N SER A 29 -10.70 0.55 -17.36
CA SER A 29 -12.11 0.15 -17.41
C SER A 29 -12.42 -0.94 -16.40
N GLN A 30 -13.55 -0.81 -15.68
CA GLN A 30 -14.02 -1.82 -14.72
C GLN A 30 -14.33 -3.19 -15.37
N GLN A 31 -14.49 -3.24 -16.69
CA GLN A 31 -14.69 -4.48 -17.44
C GLN A 31 -13.38 -5.19 -17.79
N SER A 32 -12.24 -4.53 -17.60
CA SER A 32 -10.93 -5.09 -17.88
C SER A 32 -10.48 -6.02 -16.74
N ARG A 33 -9.42 -6.82 -17.01
CA ARG A 33 -8.85 -7.76 -16.04
C ARG A 33 -8.37 -7.01 -14.78
N PRO A 34 -8.83 -7.39 -13.58
CA PRO A 34 -8.56 -6.65 -12.37
C PRO A 34 -7.16 -6.91 -11.79
N VAL A 35 -6.53 -5.84 -11.33
CA VAL A 35 -5.26 -5.86 -10.58
C VAL A 35 -5.43 -5.03 -9.31
N LEU A 36 -5.26 -5.65 -8.16
CA LEU A 36 -5.25 -4.95 -6.87
C LEU A 36 -3.80 -4.58 -6.50
N CYS A 37 -3.57 -3.28 -6.29
CA CYS A 37 -2.28 -2.75 -5.91
C CYS A 37 -2.25 -2.43 -4.41
N LEU A 38 -1.24 -2.95 -3.70
CA LEU A 38 -1.09 -2.91 -2.25
C LEU A 38 0.20 -2.17 -1.88
N HIS A 39 0.08 -1.05 -1.20
CA HIS A 39 1.22 -0.18 -0.85
C HIS A 39 2.03 -0.68 0.35
N GLY A 40 3.23 -0.11 0.54
CA GLY A 40 4.10 -0.36 1.68
C GLY A 40 3.58 0.20 3.01
N TRP A 41 4.25 -0.20 4.09
CA TRP A 41 3.90 0.29 5.44
C TRP A 41 4.02 1.81 5.54
N LEU A 42 3.00 2.47 6.08
CA LEU A 42 2.87 3.93 6.21
C LEU A 42 2.75 4.71 4.90
N ASP A 43 2.69 4.04 3.75
CA ASP A 43 2.45 4.64 2.44
C ASP A 43 0.93 4.81 2.17
N ASN A 44 0.56 4.94 0.92
CA ASN A 44 -0.82 5.01 0.45
C ASN A 44 -0.90 4.73 -1.06
N ALA A 45 -2.10 4.80 -1.65
CA ALA A 45 -2.35 4.48 -3.05
C ALA A 45 -1.51 5.31 -4.05
N ASN A 46 -1.06 6.52 -3.70
CA ASN A 46 -0.22 7.35 -4.56
C ASN A 46 1.17 6.72 -4.80
N SER A 47 1.54 5.69 -4.06
CA SER A 47 2.74 4.88 -4.30
C SER A 47 2.81 4.30 -5.72
N PHE A 48 1.67 4.16 -6.40
CA PHE A 48 1.56 3.58 -7.73
C PHE A 48 1.33 4.61 -8.84
N ASP A 49 1.21 5.90 -8.53
CA ASP A 49 0.88 6.96 -9.50
C ASP A 49 1.87 7.06 -10.65
N ARG A 50 3.15 6.80 -10.39
CA ARG A 50 4.21 6.84 -11.40
C ARG A 50 4.37 5.52 -12.17
N LEU A 51 3.91 4.40 -11.62
CA LEU A 51 4.05 3.09 -12.23
C LEU A 51 2.87 2.75 -13.16
N ILE A 52 1.64 2.85 -12.65
CA ILE A 52 0.43 2.39 -13.38
C ILE A 52 0.26 3.04 -14.76
N PRO A 53 0.59 4.34 -14.97
CA PRO A 53 0.50 4.94 -16.29
C PRO A 53 1.36 4.27 -17.37
N HIS A 54 2.41 3.55 -16.98
CA HIS A 54 3.31 2.82 -17.87
C HIS A 54 2.94 1.33 -18.05
N LEU A 55 1.97 0.82 -17.29
CA LEU A 55 1.51 -0.57 -17.37
C LEU A 55 0.49 -0.76 -18.53
N PRO A 56 0.19 -2.02 -18.93
CA PRO A 56 -0.78 -2.31 -19.99
C PRO A 56 -2.15 -1.70 -19.72
N LYS A 57 -2.76 -1.12 -20.75
CA LYS A 57 -4.04 -0.38 -20.64
C LYS A 57 -5.29 -1.29 -20.66
N ASP A 58 -5.12 -2.57 -20.96
CA ASP A 58 -6.19 -3.58 -20.97
C ASP A 58 -6.47 -4.20 -19.60
N PHE A 59 -5.96 -3.59 -18.54
CA PHE A 59 -6.23 -3.96 -17.14
C PHE A 59 -6.98 -2.85 -16.39
N TYR A 60 -7.67 -3.25 -15.33
CA TYR A 60 -8.27 -2.35 -14.35
C TYR A 60 -7.45 -2.39 -13.07
N TYR A 61 -6.68 -1.37 -12.82
CA TYR A 61 -5.82 -1.26 -11.64
C TYR A 61 -6.58 -0.53 -10.53
N VAL A 62 -6.61 -1.11 -9.35
CA VAL A 62 -7.17 -0.48 -8.15
C VAL A 62 -6.10 -0.48 -7.06
N ALA A 63 -5.58 0.70 -6.72
CA ALA A 63 -4.65 0.88 -5.62
C ALA A 63 -5.42 1.30 -4.37
N MET A 64 -5.54 0.39 -3.40
CA MET A 64 -6.27 0.66 -2.16
C MET A 64 -5.36 1.31 -1.11
N ASP A 65 -5.93 2.17 -0.28
CA ASP A 65 -5.34 2.55 1.00
C ASP A 65 -5.73 1.51 2.05
N PHE A 66 -4.78 0.90 2.71
CA PHE A 66 -5.08 0.06 3.87
C PHE A 66 -5.77 0.84 4.98
N GLY A 67 -6.55 0.18 5.81
CA GLY A 67 -7.16 0.80 6.99
C GLY A 67 -6.13 1.56 7.83
N GLY A 68 -6.48 2.76 8.28
CA GLY A 68 -5.56 3.65 9.00
C GLY A 68 -4.50 4.35 8.16
N HIS A 69 -4.48 4.15 6.83
CA HIS A 69 -3.57 4.80 5.90
C HIS A 69 -4.32 5.68 4.88
N GLY A 70 -3.61 6.62 4.27
CA GLY A 70 -4.11 7.47 3.19
C GLY A 70 -5.46 8.12 3.52
N LEU A 71 -6.47 7.83 2.70
CA LEU A 71 -7.84 8.33 2.87
C LEU A 71 -8.81 7.28 3.43
N SER A 72 -8.32 6.07 3.78
CA SER A 72 -9.12 5.05 4.44
C SER A 72 -9.41 5.40 5.89
N SER A 73 -10.58 4.94 6.38
CA SER A 73 -10.96 5.11 7.78
C SER A 73 -9.98 4.39 8.73
N HIS A 74 -9.79 4.97 9.91
CA HIS A 74 -9.10 4.30 11.00
C HIS A 74 -9.97 3.18 11.58
N TYR A 75 -9.36 2.14 12.13
CA TYR A 75 -10.10 1.16 12.90
C TYR A 75 -10.70 1.78 14.16
N SER A 76 -11.82 1.23 14.61
CA SER A 76 -12.46 1.63 15.83
C SER A 76 -11.49 1.59 17.03
N PRO A 77 -11.64 2.46 18.02
CA PRO A 77 -10.86 2.40 19.25
C PRO A 77 -10.85 0.99 19.86
N GLY A 78 -9.69 0.55 20.35
CA GLY A 78 -9.49 -0.78 20.91
C GLY A 78 -9.33 -1.91 19.89
N LEU A 79 -9.46 -1.65 18.59
CA LEU A 79 -9.22 -2.65 17.55
C LEU A 79 -7.77 -2.52 17.03
N PRO A 80 -6.90 -3.51 17.24
CA PRO A 80 -5.50 -3.43 16.86
C PRO A 80 -5.30 -3.61 15.35
N TYR A 81 -4.18 -3.11 14.84
CA TYR A 81 -3.73 -3.26 13.45
C TYR A 81 -2.86 -4.51 13.30
N TYR A 82 -3.48 -5.69 13.24
CA TYR A 82 -2.78 -6.94 12.95
C TYR A 82 -2.71 -7.22 11.45
N GLN A 83 -1.68 -7.92 11.01
CA GLN A 83 -1.51 -8.32 9.60
C GLN A 83 -2.77 -9.01 9.06
N GLN A 84 -3.40 -9.88 9.85
CA GLN A 84 -4.62 -10.60 9.46
C GLN A 84 -5.80 -9.67 9.13
N ASN A 85 -5.85 -8.50 9.75
CA ASN A 85 -6.89 -7.52 9.45
C ASN A 85 -6.73 -6.96 8.04
N PHE A 86 -5.50 -6.66 7.61
CA PHE A 86 -5.21 -6.19 6.25
C PHE A 86 -5.47 -7.27 5.19
N VAL A 87 -5.21 -8.55 5.50
CA VAL A 87 -5.63 -9.68 4.65
C VAL A 87 -7.16 -9.70 4.49
N SER A 88 -7.89 -9.48 5.58
CA SER A 88 -9.35 -9.40 5.56
C SER A 88 -9.86 -8.20 4.75
N GLU A 89 -9.13 -7.09 4.70
CA GLU A 89 -9.46 -5.93 3.88
C GLU A 89 -9.42 -6.27 2.39
N ILE A 90 -8.41 -7.02 1.92
CA ILE A 90 -8.38 -7.50 0.52
C ILE A 90 -9.65 -8.27 0.20
N ARG A 91 -10.09 -9.17 1.10
CA ARG A 91 -11.31 -9.95 0.89
C ARG A 91 -12.57 -9.08 0.85
N ARG A 92 -12.64 -8.00 1.65
CA ARG A 92 -13.74 -7.02 1.66
C ARG A 92 -13.74 -6.18 0.38
N VAL A 93 -12.58 -5.70 -0.04
CA VAL A 93 -12.42 -4.92 -1.28
C VAL A 93 -12.80 -5.75 -2.49
N SER A 94 -12.31 -7.00 -2.61
CA SER A 94 -12.67 -7.88 -3.71
C SER A 94 -14.18 -8.17 -3.75
N ALA A 95 -14.82 -8.32 -2.59
CA ALA A 95 -16.27 -8.50 -2.52
C ALA A 95 -17.04 -7.24 -2.95
N ALA A 96 -16.61 -6.05 -2.50
CA ALA A 96 -17.23 -4.78 -2.88
C ALA A 96 -17.12 -4.50 -4.39
N LEU A 97 -15.98 -4.88 -5.00
CA LEU A 97 -15.72 -4.77 -6.43
C LEU A 97 -16.32 -5.94 -7.25
N LYS A 98 -16.91 -6.94 -6.59
CA LYS A 98 -17.46 -8.17 -7.20
C LYS A 98 -16.42 -8.98 -7.97
N TRP A 99 -15.18 -9.00 -7.50
CA TRP A 99 -14.10 -9.76 -8.11
C TRP A 99 -14.04 -11.17 -7.53
N SER A 100 -14.15 -12.17 -8.38
CA SER A 100 -13.95 -13.59 -8.03
C SER A 100 -12.49 -14.00 -8.17
N ARG A 101 -11.78 -13.40 -9.15
CA ARG A 101 -10.37 -13.66 -9.41
C ARG A 101 -9.69 -12.38 -9.91
N PHE A 102 -8.48 -12.09 -9.42
CA PHE A 102 -7.72 -10.87 -9.73
C PHE A 102 -6.23 -11.08 -9.53
N SER A 103 -5.41 -10.25 -10.17
CA SER A 103 -3.97 -10.19 -9.91
C SER A 103 -3.68 -9.26 -8.74
N ILE A 104 -2.57 -9.52 -8.03
CA ILE A 104 -2.08 -8.70 -6.92
C ILE A 104 -0.72 -8.13 -7.29
N LEU A 105 -0.55 -6.82 -7.10
CA LEU A 105 0.72 -6.11 -7.19
C LEU A 105 1.02 -5.48 -5.83
N GLY A 106 1.91 -6.10 -5.06
CA GLY A 106 2.24 -5.67 -3.70
C GLY A 106 3.65 -5.14 -3.56
N HIS A 107 3.79 -3.96 -2.95
CA HIS A 107 5.08 -3.38 -2.59
C HIS A 107 5.35 -3.58 -1.10
N SER A 108 6.55 -4.07 -0.75
CA SER A 108 7.01 -4.19 0.65
C SER A 108 5.96 -4.88 1.52
N PHE A 109 5.44 -4.24 2.57
CA PHE A 109 4.36 -4.74 3.42
C PHE A 109 3.13 -5.20 2.63
N GLY A 110 2.72 -4.47 1.59
CA GLY A 110 1.64 -4.88 0.70
C GLY A 110 1.91 -6.20 -0.02
N GLY A 111 3.18 -6.51 -0.30
CA GLY A 111 3.60 -7.80 -0.84
C GLY A 111 3.45 -8.93 0.18
N ILE A 112 3.79 -8.70 1.45
CA ILE A 112 3.60 -9.68 2.53
C ILE A 112 2.10 -9.97 2.73
N VAL A 113 1.26 -8.92 2.77
CA VAL A 113 -0.20 -9.07 2.92
C VAL A 113 -0.80 -9.78 1.71
N GLY A 114 -0.39 -9.40 0.48
CA GLY A 114 -0.83 -10.03 -0.76
C GLY A 114 -0.39 -11.49 -0.88
N GLY A 115 0.85 -11.80 -0.49
CA GLY A 115 1.38 -13.15 -0.43
C GLY A 115 0.61 -14.02 0.55
N THR A 116 0.36 -13.51 1.76
CA THR A 116 -0.46 -14.19 2.77
C THR A 116 -1.88 -14.43 2.25
N PHE A 117 -2.50 -13.43 1.61
CA PHE A 117 -3.82 -13.60 0.98
C PHE A 117 -3.81 -14.70 -0.08
N SER A 118 -2.77 -14.73 -0.94
CA SER A 118 -2.63 -15.73 -2.00
C SER A 118 -2.50 -17.16 -1.47
N CYS A 119 -1.89 -17.33 -0.29
CA CYS A 119 -1.82 -18.63 0.38
C CYS A 119 -3.18 -19.06 0.99
N ILE A 120 -3.97 -18.10 1.49
CA ILE A 120 -5.26 -18.38 2.14
C ILE A 120 -6.38 -18.55 1.12
N PHE A 121 -6.36 -17.78 0.02
CA PHE A 121 -7.39 -17.76 -1.04
C PHE A 121 -6.75 -17.95 -2.43
N PRO A 122 -6.06 -19.07 -2.69
CA PRO A 122 -5.34 -19.29 -3.95
C PRO A 122 -6.27 -19.29 -5.18
N GLU A 123 -7.53 -19.67 -5.01
CA GLU A 123 -8.54 -19.67 -6.08
C GLU A 123 -8.90 -18.26 -6.56
N MET A 124 -8.70 -17.24 -5.72
CA MET A 124 -9.01 -15.84 -6.03
C MET A 124 -7.86 -15.10 -6.71
N VAL A 125 -6.66 -15.67 -6.71
CA VAL A 125 -5.47 -14.98 -7.23
C VAL A 125 -5.10 -15.52 -8.61
N ASP A 126 -5.04 -14.62 -9.60
CA ASP A 126 -4.57 -14.95 -10.93
C ASP A 126 -3.05 -14.88 -11.01
N LYS A 127 -2.48 -13.75 -10.59
CA LYS A 127 -1.03 -13.52 -10.55
C LYS A 127 -0.66 -12.74 -9.31
N LEU A 128 0.50 -13.06 -8.73
CA LEU A 128 1.10 -12.33 -7.61
C LEU A 128 2.41 -11.70 -8.07
N ILE A 129 2.51 -10.38 -7.96
CA ILE A 129 3.70 -9.61 -8.28
C ILE A 129 4.15 -8.93 -7.00
N LEU A 130 5.41 -9.14 -6.65
CA LEU A 130 6.03 -8.60 -5.45
C LEU A 130 7.12 -7.60 -5.83
N LEU A 131 7.02 -6.38 -5.33
CA LEU A 131 8.02 -5.33 -5.49
C LEU A 131 8.76 -5.16 -4.17
N ASP A 132 10.03 -5.53 -4.15
CA ASP A 132 10.90 -5.49 -2.98
C ASP A 132 10.20 -6.05 -1.72
N SER A 133 9.76 -7.30 -1.84
CA SER A 133 8.98 -7.99 -0.82
C SER A 133 9.14 -9.51 -0.95
N ILE A 134 8.78 -10.22 0.11
CA ILE A 134 8.69 -11.67 0.16
C ILE A 134 7.25 -12.09 0.47
N PRO A 135 6.76 -13.22 -0.08
CA PRO A 135 5.35 -13.61 0.08
C PRO A 135 5.00 -14.05 1.50
N LEU A 136 5.96 -14.59 2.21
CA LEU A 136 5.83 -15.06 3.59
C LEU A 136 7.13 -14.83 4.33
N VAL A 137 7.03 -14.28 5.52
CA VAL A 137 8.18 -14.17 6.43
C VAL A 137 8.24 -15.48 7.22
N LEU A 138 9.16 -16.36 6.87
CA LEU A 138 9.43 -17.64 7.56
C LEU A 138 10.92 -17.72 7.93
N ASP A 139 11.34 -16.96 8.94
CA ASP A 139 12.69 -17.08 9.49
C ASP A 139 12.65 -17.91 10.78
N SER A 140 13.59 -18.85 10.92
CA SER A 140 13.72 -19.71 12.11
C SER A 140 14.00 -18.93 13.41
N ASN A 141 14.56 -17.72 13.31
CA ASN A 141 14.79 -16.83 14.45
C ASN A 141 13.60 -15.91 14.76
N GLU A 142 12.51 -15.99 13.96
CA GLU A 142 11.36 -15.10 14.12
C GLU A 142 10.55 -15.36 15.38
N MET A 143 10.57 -16.59 15.93
CA MET A 143 9.72 -16.89 17.09
C MET A 143 10.09 -16.02 18.30
N GLU A 144 11.37 -15.85 18.61
CA GLU A 144 11.84 -14.97 19.70
C GLU A 144 11.58 -13.50 19.36
N ASN A 145 11.89 -13.10 18.14
CA ASN A 145 11.67 -11.74 17.66
C ASN A 145 10.16 -11.41 17.55
N LEU A 146 9.33 -12.36 17.09
CA LEU A 146 7.89 -12.17 16.92
C LEU A 146 7.20 -11.80 18.24
N LEU A 147 7.51 -12.46 19.35
CA LEU A 147 6.92 -12.13 20.65
C LEU A 147 7.33 -10.74 21.14
N THR A 148 8.60 -10.39 20.94
CA THR A 148 9.11 -9.05 21.25
C THR A 148 8.42 -7.97 20.38
N TYR A 149 8.22 -8.22 19.09
CA TYR A 149 7.51 -7.31 18.19
C TYR A 149 6.05 -7.17 18.59
N LYS A 150 5.35 -8.27 18.86
CA LYS A 150 3.95 -8.25 19.31
C LYS A 150 3.80 -7.45 20.59
N ARG A 151 4.71 -7.66 21.56
CA ARG A 151 4.71 -6.91 22.82
C ARG A 151 4.89 -5.41 22.57
N LYS A 152 5.91 -5.01 21.80
CA LYS A 152 6.16 -3.59 21.46
C LYS A 152 4.98 -2.96 20.73
N GLY A 153 4.33 -3.69 19.82
CA GLY A 153 3.15 -3.21 19.10
C GLY A 153 1.96 -2.98 20.04
N ILE A 154 1.72 -3.89 21.00
CA ILE A 154 0.67 -3.73 22.01
C ILE A 154 0.97 -2.53 22.91
N GLU A 155 2.20 -2.45 23.46
CA GLU A 155 2.63 -1.36 24.34
C GLU A 155 2.51 0.01 23.64
N HIS A 156 2.94 0.09 22.37
CA HIS A 156 2.78 1.30 21.56
C HIS A 156 1.30 1.69 21.36
N THR A 157 0.44 0.72 21.05
CA THR A 157 -0.99 0.95 20.86
C THR A 157 -1.62 1.53 22.12
N LEU A 158 -1.36 0.89 23.27
CA LEU A 158 -1.87 1.34 24.57
C LEU A 158 -1.36 2.74 24.92
N GLN A 159 -0.06 3.01 24.71
CA GLN A 159 0.54 4.33 24.94
C GLN A 159 -0.12 5.42 24.09
N VAL A 160 -0.37 5.13 22.79
CA VAL A 160 -1.02 6.11 21.90
C VAL A 160 -2.48 6.37 22.30
N GLU A 161 -3.20 5.33 22.71
CA GLU A 161 -4.60 5.44 23.16
C GLU A 161 -4.70 6.23 24.48
N GLU A 162 -3.76 6.02 25.42
CA GLU A 162 -3.70 6.74 26.70
C GLU A 162 -3.33 8.21 26.52
N ALA A 163 -2.32 8.50 25.68
CA ALA A 163 -1.77 9.85 25.53
C ALA A 163 -2.77 10.86 24.96
N LYS A 164 -3.77 10.41 24.16
CA LYS A 164 -4.78 11.28 23.50
C LYS A 164 -4.22 12.57 22.89
N GLU A 165 -2.92 12.55 22.52
CA GLU A 165 -2.27 13.73 21.97
C GLU A 165 -2.84 14.08 20.60
N PRO A 166 -3.08 15.36 20.30
CA PRO A 166 -3.50 15.80 18.98
C PRO A 166 -2.41 15.51 17.94
N SER A 167 -2.80 15.31 16.69
CA SER A 167 -1.86 15.22 15.58
C SER A 167 -1.05 16.52 15.46
N ARG A 168 0.27 16.38 15.26
CA ARG A 168 1.15 17.54 15.09
C ARG A 168 0.86 18.22 13.77
N VAL A 169 0.58 19.52 13.82
CA VAL A 169 0.43 20.39 12.64
C VAL A 169 1.82 20.88 12.22
N LEU A 170 2.15 20.77 10.95
CA LEU A 170 3.40 21.28 10.35
C LEU A 170 3.07 22.02 9.07
N SER A 171 3.98 22.90 8.60
CA SER A 171 3.91 23.39 7.22
C SER A 171 4.12 22.23 6.24
N ARG A 172 3.72 22.39 4.97
CA ARG A 172 3.96 21.37 3.93
C ARG A 172 5.44 21.09 3.75
N GLU A 173 6.24 22.13 3.75
CA GLU A 173 7.69 22.07 3.61
C GLU A 173 8.35 21.31 4.78
N GLU A 174 8.02 21.66 6.01
CA GLU A 174 8.50 20.95 7.20
C GLU A 174 8.07 19.48 7.20
N MET A 175 6.85 19.19 6.76
CA MET A 175 6.35 17.82 6.65
C MET A 175 7.15 17.02 5.63
N LEU A 176 7.44 17.60 4.45
CA LEU A 176 8.25 16.98 3.41
C LEU A 176 9.68 16.74 3.89
N GLN A 177 10.33 17.74 4.46
CA GLN A 177 11.70 17.62 4.98
C GLN A 177 11.79 16.52 6.06
N ARG A 178 10.82 16.47 6.96
CA ARG A 178 10.74 15.42 7.99
C ARG A 178 10.50 14.05 7.38
N PHE A 179 9.64 13.96 6.35
CA PHE A 179 9.37 12.72 5.65
C PHE A 179 10.63 12.20 4.96
N LEU A 180 11.33 13.03 4.18
CA LEU A 180 12.57 12.69 3.47
C LEU A 180 13.70 12.30 4.43
N LYS A 181 13.84 13.00 5.55
CA LYS A 181 14.82 12.65 6.59
C LYS A 181 14.62 11.24 7.15
N ASN A 182 13.36 10.80 7.27
CA ASN A 182 13.02 9.47 7.79
C ASN A 182 12.96 8.38 6.70
N ASN A 183 12.94 8.79 5.41
CA ASN A 183 12.83 7.92 4.25
C ASN A 183 13.85 8.35 3.19
N SER A 184 15.13 8.22 3.53
CA SER A 184 16.25 8.74 2.71
C SER A 184 16.34 8.16 1.30
N HIS A 185 15.65 7.03 1.04
CA HIS A 185 15.60 6.36 -0.27
C HIS A 185 14.46 6.87 -1.16
N VAL A 186 13.58 7.71 -0.64
CA VAL A 186 12.46 8.32 -1.38
C VAL A 186 12.93 9.64 -1.97
N GLY A 187 12.82 9.81 -3.29
CA GLY A 187 13.07 11.10 -3.94
C GLY A 187 12.01 12.13 -3.53
N GLU A 188 12.35 13.43 -3.62
CA GLU A 188 11.50 14.54 -3.21
C GLU A 188 10.12 14.51 -3.88
N GLU A 189 10.09 14.34 -5.22
CA GLU A 189 8.86 14.21 -6.02
C GLU A 189 7.95 13.08 -5.52
N CYS A 190 8.53 11.92 -5.18
CA CYS A 190 7.78 10.79 -4.65
C CYS A 190 7.29 11.04 -3.22
N GLY A 191 8.08 11.77 -2.41
CA GLY A 191 7.70 12.22 -1.08
C GLY A 191 6.49 13.15 -1.14
N GLU A 192 6.47 14.11 -2.08
CA GLU A 192 5.34 15.00 -2.30
C GLU A 192 4.08 14.23 -2.71
N LEU A 193 4.18 13.27 -3.64
CA LEU A 193 3.06 12.41 -4.05
C LEU A 193 2.45 11.64 -2.87
N LEU A 194 3.28 11.03 -2.04
CA LEU A 194 2.82 10.30 -0.86
C LEU A 194 2.16 11.24 0.15
N LEU A 195 2.74 12.42 0.41
CA LEU A 195 2.19 13.40 1.35
C LEU A 195 0.92 14.06 0.84
N GLN A 196 0.74 14.20 -0.47
CA GLN A 196 -0.49 14.73 -1.07
C GLN A 196 -1.73 13.92 -0.64
N ARG A 197 -1.62 12.59 -0.59
CA ARG A 197 -2.70 11.69 -0.14
C ARG A 197 -2.61 11.36 1.35
N GLY A 198 -1.41 11.44 1.92
CA GLY A 198 -1.10 11.09 3.31
C GLY A 198 -1.34 12.20 4.32
N THR A 199 -1.77 13.40 3.90
CA THR A 199 -2.01 14.54 4.78
C THR A 199 -3.36 15.21 4.52
N THR A 200 -3.87 15.87 5.55
CA THR A 200 -5.06 16.75 5.47
C THR A 200 -4.65 18.19 5.77
N GLN A 201 -5.12 19.12 4.93
CA GLN A 201 -4.95 20.56 5.14
C GLN A 201 -5.81 21.01 6.33
N VAL A 202 -5.20 21.74 7.25
CA VAL A 202 -5.86 22.42 8.37
C VAL A 202 -5.53 23.90 8.32
N ALA A 203 -6.15 24.72 9.16
CA ALA A 203 -6.02 26.20 9.11
C ALA A 203 -4.56 26.68 9.19
N THR A 204 -3.70 25.99 9.93
CA THR A 204 -2.31 26.43 10.22
C THR A 204 -1.24 25.53 9.56
N GLY A 205 -1.62 24.59 8.69
CA GLY A 205 -0.68 23.68 8.04
C GLY A 205 -1.32 22.37 7.62
N VAL A 206 -0.58 21.27 7.71
CA VAL A 206 -1.02 19.93 7.37
C VAL A 206 -0.84 18.98 8.55
N VAL A 207 -1.70 17.97 8.62
CA VAL A 207 -1.61 16.85 9.57
C VAL A 207 -1.53 15.54 8.81
N LEU A 208 -0.82 14.54 9.34
CA LEU A 208 -0.80 13.19 8.78
C LEU A 208 -2.16 12.50 8.96
N ASN A 209 -2.66 11.87 7.90
CA ASN A 209 -3.92 11.12 7.91
C ASN A 209 -3.82 9.77 8.62
N ARG A 210 -2.63 9.16 8.58
CA ARG A 210 -2.43 7.82 9.13
C ARG A 210 -2.73 7.74 10.62
N ASP A 211 -3.30 6.62 11.03
CA ASP A 211 -3.53 6.32 12.44
C ASP A 211 -2.19 6.22 13.20
N ARG A 212 -2.07 6.91 14.32
CA ARG A 212 -0.84 6.92 15.10
C ARG A 212 -0.52 5.53 15.69
N ARG A 213 -1.52 4.68 15.90
CA ARG A 213 -1.36 3.30 16.38
C ARG A 213 -0.54 2.42 15.45
N ILE A 214 -0.52 2.72 14.14
CA ILE A 214 0.29 1.98 13.16
C ILE A 214 1.74 2.49 13.05
N ALA A 215 2.09 3.59 13.68
CA ALA A 215 3.38 4.27 13.47
C ALA A 215 4.58 3.66 14.22
N TRP A 216 4.46 2.45 14.78
CA TRP A 216 5.61 1.75 15.34
C TRP A 216 6.45 1.10 14.23
N ARG A 217 7.78 1.19 14.35
CA ARG A 217 8.71 0.74 13.31
C ARG A 217 8.84 -0.78 13.30
N PHE A 218 8.58 -1.40 12.14
CA PHE A 218 9.23 -2.65 11.77
C PHE A 218 10.70 -2.36 11.47
N GLN A 219 11.60 -3.12 12.06
CA GLN A 219 13.00 -3.04 11.71
C GLN A 219 13.25 -4.11 10.65
N PHE A 220 13.25 -3.71 9.36
CA PHE A 220 13.70 -4.57 8.29
C PHE A 220 15.23 -4.55 8.23
N VAL A 221 15.85 -5.69 7.97
CA VAL A 221 17.26 -5.75 7.60
C VAL A 221 17.39 -5.19 6.18
N GLU A 222 18.11 -4.08 6.03
CA GLU A 222 18.38 -3.49 4.72
C GLU A 222 19.25 -4.43 3.89
N VAL A 223 18.77 -4.80 2.71
CA VAL A 223 19.57 -5.40 1.63
C VAL A 223 19.93 -4.27 0.66
N PRO A 224 21.12 -4.26 0.03
CA PRO A 224 21.49 -3.22 -0.90
C PRO A 224 20.51 -3.12 -2.07
N GLY A 225 19.86 -1.98 -2.24
CA GLY A 225 18.88 -1.70 -3.29
C GLY A 225 18.00 -0.50 -2.98
N ASN A 226 17.27 0.00 -3.96
CA ASN A 226 16.31 1.09 -3.75
C ASN A 226 14.91 0.52 -3.51
N HIS A 227 14.43 0.62 -2.27
CA HIS A 227 13.12 0.12 -1.84
C HIS A 227 11.92 0.71 -2.62
N TYR A 228 12.09 1.91 -3.18
CA TYR A 228 11.04 2.61 -3.94
C TYR A 228 11.27 2.60 -5.46
N VAL A 229 11.81 1.52 -6.01
CA VAL A 229 12.10 1.40 -7.46
C VAL A 229 10.87 1.68 -8.33
N HIS A 230 9.69 1.25 -7.91
CA HIS A 230 8.42 1.45 -8.61
C HIS A 230 7.95 2.92 -8.65
N MET A 231 8.43 3.76 -7.71
CA MET A 231 8.16 5.20 -7.67
C MET A 231 9.29 6.00 -8.31
N ASN A 232 10.53 5.74 -7.91
CA ASN A 232 11.70 6.52 -8.35
C ASN A 232 12.08 6.23 -9.80
N GLN A 233 12.00 4.96 -10.21
CA GLN A 233 12.41 4.47 -11.52
C GLN A 233 11.42 3.43 -12.08
N PRO A 234 10.14 3.78 -12.28
CA PRO A 234 9.10 2.82 -12.64
C PRO A 234 9.38 2.06 -13.94
N HIS A 235 10.11 2.66 -14.88
CA HIS A 235 10.49 2.03 -16.14
C HIS A 235 11.38 0.79 -15.96
N HIS A 236 12.13 0.66 -14.86
CA HIS A 236 12.96 -0.52 -14.61
C HIS A 236 12.12 -1.78 -14.37
N VAL A 237 10.92 -1.65 -13.82
CA VAL A 237 10.03 -2.79 -13.49
C VAL A 237 8.85 -2.92 -14.45
N THR A 238 8.51 -1.87 -15.19
CA THR A 238 7.33 -1.83 -16.07
C THR A 238 7.31 -2.95 -17.10
N GLY A 239 8.43 -3.16 -17.81
CA GLY A 239 8.52 -4.20 -18.84
C GLY A 239 8.30 -5.60 -18.28
N ILE A 240 8.87 -5.90 -17.13
CA ILE A 240 8.77 -7.19 -16.45
C ILE A 240 7.33 -7.43 -15.99
N ILE A 241 6.73 -6.44 -15.31
CA ILE A 241 5.34 -6.51 -14.83
C ILE A 241 4.38 -6.69 -16.00
N SER A 242 4.55 -5.90 -17.07
CA SER A 242 3.70 -5.95 -18.27
C SER A 242 3.74 -7.34 -18.93
N SER A 243 4.94 -7.87 -19.16
CA SER A 243 5.11 -9.21 -19.73
C SER A 243 4.48 -10.29 -18.90
N PHE A 244 4.64 -10.21 -17.56
CA PHE A 244 4.06 -11.19 -16.65
C PHE A 244 2.53 -11.10 -16.59
N LEU A 245 1.95 -9.90 -16.54
CA LEU A 245 0.50 -9.70 -16.56
C LEU A 245 -0.13 -10.21 -17.85
N GLN A 246 0.54 -10.03 -19.00
CA GLN A 246 0.05 -10.44 -20.31
C GLN A 246 0.30 -11.92 -20.62
N SER A 247 1.20 -12.60 -19.90
CA SER A 247 1.47 -14.02 -20.13
C SER A 247 0.23 -14.87 -19.87
N ARG A 248 0.06 -15.92 -20.66
CA ARG A 248 -1.01 -16.93 -20.49
C ARG A 248 -0.59 -18.08 -19.58
N ASP A 249 0.69 -18.15 -19.21
CA ASP A 249 1.24 -19.20 -18.39
C ASP A 249 1.06 -18.89 -16.90
N SER A 250 0.52 -19.88 -16.16
CA SER A 250 0.34 -19.83 -14.71
C SER A 250 1.61 -20.25 -13.94
N THR A 251 2.78 -20.20 -14.57
CA THR A 251 4.05 -20.55 -13.91
C THR A 251 4.51 -19.39 -13.04
N PRO A 252 4.79 -19.58 -11.74
CA PRO A 252 5.29 -18.51 -10.87
C PRO A 252 6.68 -18.06 -11.37
N ALA A 253 6.79 -16.79 -11.75
CA ALA A 253 8.09 -16.13 -11.94
C ALA A 253 8.45 -15.39 -10.66
N TRP A 254 9.63 -15.65 -10.12
CA TRP A 254 10.19 -14.94 -8.97
C TRP A 254 11.02 -13.77 -9.51
N LEU A 255 10.74 -12.57 -9.01
CA LEU A 255 11.49 -11.33 -9.27
C LEU A 255 12.24 -10.89 -8.02
#